data_0674e668f9378b94a86be986c9d669ae
#
_entry.id   0674e668f9378b94a86be986c9d669ae
#
_cell.length_a   1.000
_cell.length_b   1.000
_cell.length_c   1.000
_cell.angle_alpha   90.00
_cell.angle_beta   90.00
_cell.angle_gamma   90.00
#
_symmetry.space_group_name_H-M   'P 1'
#
loop_
_entity.id
_entity.type
_entity.pdbx_description
1 polymer ?
#
loop_
_entity_poly.entity_id
_entity_poly.type
_entity_poly.pdbx_seq_one_letter_code
_entity_poly.pdbx_strand_id
1 'polypeptide(L)'
;SDRYDIQSGSPAQATSTIATDKNAYTAGDTITVAVTLKDAHGNLVEGGESLLSGDNVIVEGAVRSGGWSENAGVYTATWSAQMAGDSHHATLKLSEWGSSKQSESYSIHSGAPVQANSAIRTDKSAYIAGEPLTVTITLRDEFGNPALGLTSEVIESYIDSFAVGGATPDSMRWVEQNNGEYTIVWTAWVADENLVASLKLKTWATEIKSSLYGIQPGAAAKTQSTIVADKTIYI
;
A
#
# COMPACT_ATOMS: atom_id res chain seq x y z
N SER A 1 60.45 4.73 25.28
CA SER A 1 59.78 5.69 24.38
C SER A 1 58.41 5.97 24.95
N ASP A 2 58.02 7.23 24.95
CA ASP A 2 56.69 7.63 25.38
C ASP A 2 55.65 7.03 24.44
N ARG A 3 54.49 6.56 24.97
CA ARG A 3 53.35 6.13 24.17
C ARG A 3 52.81 7.35 23.42
N TYR A 4 52.55 7.19 22.15
CA TYR A 4 51.80 8.16 21.35
C TYR A 4 50.55 7.49 20.83
N ASP A 5 49.45 8.21 20.78
CA ASP A 5 48.17 7.77 20.20
C ASP A 5 48.01 8.43 18.84
N ILE A 6 47.61 7.60 17.85
CA ILE A 6 47.22 8.08 16.52
C ILE A 6 45.71 8.17 16.51
N GLN A 7 45.18 9.36 16.30
CA GLN A 7 43.74 9.59 16.10
C GLN A 7 43.39 9.48 14.63
N SER A 8 42.14 9.06 14.36
CA SER A 8 41.64 9.04 13.01
C SER A 8 41.53 10.45 12.41
N GLY A 9 41.73 10.54 11.11
CA GLY A 9 41.49 11.76 10.34
C GLY A 9 39.99 11.97 10.05
N SER A 10 39.68 12.99 9.22
CA SER A 10 38.30 13.21 8.76
C SER A 10 37.75 12.00 7.96
N PRO A 11 36.45 11.70 8.08
CA PRO A 11 35.83 10.61 7.30
C PRO A 11 36.02 10.77 5.79
N ALA A 12 36.47 9.70 5.14
CA ALA A 12 36.64 9.68 3.68
C ALA A 12 35.55 8.81 3.02
N GLN A 13 35.00 9.31 1.90
CA GLN A 13 33.91 8.62 1.17
C GLN A 13 34.34 7.21 0.70
N ALA A 14 35.57 7.08 0.21
CA ALA A 14 36.05 5.83 -0.39
C ALA A 14 36.06 4.66 0.62
N THR A 15 36.36 4.94 1.88
CA THR A 15 36.56 3.95 2.95
C THR A 15 35.36 3.81 3.86
N SER A 16 34.45 4.80 3.89
CA SER A 16 33.22 4.75 4.67
C SER A 16 32.13 3.94 3.97
N THR A 17 31.18 3.41 4.75
CA THR A 17 30.08 2.57 4.23
C THR A 17 28.74 2.97 4.84
N ILE A 18 27.66 2.69 4.10
CA ILE A 18 26.27 2.74 4.58
C ILE A 18 25.56 1.46 4.14
N ALA A 19 24.79 0.87 5.03
CA ALA A 19 24.03 -0.36 4.76
C ALA A 19 22.70 -0.35 5.52
N THR A 20 21.73 -1.09 5.02
CA THR A 20 20.48 -1.44 5.70
C THR A 20 20.56 -2.85 6.26
N ASP A 21 19.77 -3.16 7.29
CA ASP A 21 19.76 -4.49 7.94
C ASP A 21 19.11 -5.59 7.09
N LYS A 22 18.26 -5.20 6.11
CA LYS A 22 17.57 -6.12 5.18
C LYS A 22 17.55 -5.52 3.78
N ASN A 23 17.17 -6.34 2.80
CA ASN A 23 16.94 -5.94 1.41
C ASN A 23 15.45 -5.87 1.03
N ALA A 24 14.53 -6.24 1.94
CA ALA A 24 13.09 -6.15 1.73
C ALA A 24 12.38 -5.84 3.06
N TYR A 25 11.42 -4.94 3.00
CA TYR A 25 10.59 -4.47 4.10
C TYR A 25 9.13 -4.43 3.68
N THR A 26 8.24 -4.39 4.66
CA THR A 26 6.83 -4.01 4.49
C THR A 26 6.62 -2.62 5.07
N ALA A 27 5.75 -1.82 4.48
CA ALA A 27 5.40 -0.51 5.03
C ALA A 27 4.91 -0.66 6.49
N GLY A 28 5.51 0.13 7.40
CA GLY A 28 5.41 0.00 8.84
C GLY A 28 6.61 -0.69 9.51
N ASP A 29 7.42 -1.43 8.76
CA ASP A 29 8.63 -2.07 9.30
C ASP A 29 9.67 -1.04 9.73
N THR A 30 10.51 -1.45 10.68
CA THR A 30 11.71 -0.68 11.04
C THR A 30 12.86 -1.04 10.11
N ILE A 31 13.47 -0.03 9.50
CA ILE A 31 14.73 -0.11 8.76
C ILE A 31 15.83 0.34 9.72
N THR A 32 16.81 -0.53 9.98
CA THR A 32 18.02 -0.16 10.71
C THR A 32 19.12 0.17 9.70
N VAL A 33 19.63 1.40 9.76
CA VAL A 33 20.74 1.83 8.93
C VAL A 33 22.02 1.85 9.77
N ALA A 34 23.06 1.21 9.25
CA ALA A 34 24.40 1.22 9.80
C ALA A 34 25.33 2.06 8.91
N VAL A 35 26.00 3.02 9.49
CA VAL A 35 27.04 3.83 8.86
C VAL A 35 28.36 3.51 9.55
N THR A 36 29.39 3.14 8.79
CA THR A 36 30.75 3.03 9.30
C THR A 36 31.58 4.17 8.73
N LEU A 37 32.03 5.07 9.59
CA LEU A 37 32.90 6.17 9.19
C LEU A 37 34.37 5.77 9.35
N LYS A 38 35.14 5.95 8.29
CA LYS A 38 36.57 5.69 8.24
C LYS A 38 37.31 6.84 7.58
N ASP A 39 38.50 7.14 8.05
CA ASP A 39 39.40 8.08 7.40
C ASP A 39 40.02 7.49 6.11
N ALA A 40 40.84 8.28 5.42
CA ALA A 40 41.49 7.84 4.16
C ALA A 40 42.45 6.65 4.32
N HIS A 41 42.88 6.34 5.52
CA HIS A 41 43.77 5.24 5.88
C HIS A 41 43.01 4.01 6.39
N GLY A 42 41.68 4.09 6.50
CA GLY A 42 40.83 3.01 6.96
C GLY A 42 40.63 2.94 8.49
N ASN A 43 41.16 3.94 9.25
CA ASN A 43 40.91 4.01 10.68
C ASN A 43 39.47 4.44 10.97
N LEU A 44 38.86 3.79 11.96
CA LEU A 44 37.49 4.10 12.39
C LEU A 44 37.44 5.53 12.98
N VAL A 45 36.41 6.29 12.59
CA VAL A 45 36.17 7.63 13.12
C VAL A 45 35.10 7.53 14.19
N GLU A 46 35.47 7.77 15.45
CA GLU A 46 34.57 7.80 16.60
C GLU A 46 34.13 9.22 16.92
N GLY A 47 33.01 9.40 17.65
CA GLY A 47 32.46 10.71 18.04
C GLY A 47 31.89 11.52 16.87
N GLY A 48 31.63 10.88 15.73
CA GLY A 48 31.15 11.51 14.49
C GLY A 48 29.64 11.63 14.35
N GLU A 49 28.84 11.44 15.40
CA GLU A 49 27.35 11.47 15.32
C GLU A 49 26.82 12.79 14.72
N SER A 50 27.44 13.91 15.06
CA SER A 50 27.03 15.22 14.53
C SER A 50 27.17 15.34 13.02
N LEU A 51 28.08 14.55 12.41
CA LEU A 51 28.27 14.49 10.96
C LEU A 51 27.12 13.77 10.24
N LEU A 52 26.30 12.98 10.97
CA LEU A 52 25.18 12.21 10.45
C LEU A 52 23.83 12.92 10.68
N SER A 53 23.86 14.19 11.07
CA SER A 53 22.68 15.01 11.32
C SER A 53 22.09 15.60 10.03
N GLY A 54 20.82 16.05 10.11
CA GLY A 54 20.14 16.69 8.99
C GLY A 54 19.97 15.73 7.78
N ASP A 55 20.20 16.27 6.58
CA ASP A 55 20.04 15.56 5.31
C ASP A 55 21.30 14.79 4.87
N ASN A 56 22.28 14.65 5.76
CA ASN A 56 23.49 13.90 5.45
C ASN A 56 23.25 12.39 5.29
N VAL A 57 22.16 11.89 5.88
CA VAL A 57 21.66 10.52 5.67
C VAL A 57 20.20 10.57 5.26
N ILE A 58 19.93 10.08 4.05
CA ILE A 58 18.59 9.96 3.48
C ILE A 58 18.29 8.47 3.28
N VAL A 59 17.14 8.02 3.75
CA VAL A 59 16.64 6.66 3.58
C VAL A 59 15.36 6.75 2.75
N GLU A 60 15.46 6.38 1.48
CA GLU A 60 14.37 6.52 0.53
C GLU A 60 13.16 5.67 0.95
N GLY A 61 11.97 6.23 0.79
CA GLY A 61 10.72 5.57 1.16
C GLY A 61 10.46 5.45 2.66
N ALA A 62 11.29 6.06 3.53
CA ALA A 62 11.19 5.92 4.98
C ALA A 62 11.33 7.26 5.71
N VAL A 63 10.76 7.32 6.91
CA VAL A 63 10.83 8.47 7.81
C VAL A 63 11.62 8.09 9.06
N ARG A 64 12.56 8.95 9.47
CA ARG A 64 13.41 8.70 10.63
C ARG A 64 12.57 8.51 11.89
N SER A 65 12.84 7.44 12.64
CA SER A 65 12.12 7.08 13.86
C SER A 65 13.00 7.04 15.11
N GLY A 66 14.34 7.00 14.95
CA GLY A 66 15.28 6.94 16.08
C GLY A 66 16.53 7.80 15.91
N GLY A 67 17.21 8.07 17.02
CA GLY A 67 18.49 8.75 17.06
C GLY A 67 19.66 7.85 16.63
N TRP A 68 20.83 8.44 16.44
CA TRP A 68 22.06 7.69 16.24
C TRP A 68 22.57 7.11 17.56
N SER A 69 23.13 5.93 17.47
CA SER A 69 23.89 5.27 18.53
C SER A 69 25.22 4.81 17.93
N GLU A 70 26.31 5.05 18.63
CA GLU A 70 27.66 4.68 18.19
C GLU A 70 28.20 3.51 18.99
N ASN A 71 28.91 2.64 18.29
CA ASN A 71 29.76 1.62 18.88
C ASN A 71 31.00 1.44 18.00
N ALA A 72 32.17 1.89 18.51
CA ALA A 72 33.48 1.74 17.87
C ALA A 72 33.48 2.14 16.39
N GLY A 73 33.05 3.40 16.08
CA GLY A 73 33.02 3.96 14.73
C GLY A 73 31.91 3.41 13.80
N VAL A 74 31.02 2.58 14.33
CA VAL A 74 29.80 2.15 13.66
C VAL A 74 28.61 2.85 14.27
N TYR A 75 27.88 3.59 13.46
CA TYR A 75 26.71 4.39 13.84
C TYR A 75 25.45 3.69 13.35
N THR A 76 24.48 3.52 14.21
CA THR A 76 23.17 2.92 13.86
C THR A 76 22.04 3.86 14.22
N ALA A 77 21.02 3.94 13.35
CA ALA A 77 19.76 4.63 13.62
C ALA A 77 18.62 3.93 12.90
N THR A 78 17.38 4.30 13.23
CA THR A 78 16.19 3.63 12.71
C THR A 78 15.28 4.57 11.94
N TRP A 79 14.60 4.01 10.93
CA TRP A 79 13.56 4.64 10.15
C TRP A 79 12.34 3.73 10.09
N SER A 80 11.17 4.32 9.90
CA SER A 80 9.93 3.59 9.59
C SER A 80 9.73 3.59 8.08
N ALA A 81 9.67 2.40 7.48
CA ALA A 81 9.33 2.22 6.07
C ALA A 81 7.89 2.70 5.81
N GLN A 82 7.67 3.54 4.80
CA GLN A 82 6.35 4.11 4.54
C GLN A 82 5.93 4.05 3.08
N MET A 83 6.81 4.36 2.14
CA MET A 83 6.50 4.44 0.71
C MET A 83 6.95 3.17 -0.01
N ALA A 84 6.01 2.41 -0.55
CA ALA A 84 6.32 1.21 -1.33
C ALA A 84 7.10 1.53 -2.60
N GLY A 85 8.07 0.67 -2.94
CA GLY A 85 8.92 0.76 -4.13
C GLY A 85 9.99 -0.32 -4.14
N ASP A 86 10.53 -0.62 -5.33
CA ASP A 86 11.41 -1.78 -5.55
C ASP A 86 12.91 -1.45 -5.62
N SER A 87 13.30 -0.18 -5.59
CA SER A 87 14.69 0.23 -5.81
C SER A 87 15.09 1.42 -4.94
N HIS A 88 14.78 1.34 -3.65
CA HIS A 88 15.19 2.34 -2.67
C HIS A 88 16.64 2.15 -2.24
N HIS A 89 17.30 3.23 -1.86
CA HIS A 89 18.65 3.24 -1.30
C HIS A 89 18.71 4.09 -0.03
N ALA A 90 19.58 3.71 0.88
CA ALA A 90 20.05 4.63 1.91
C ALA A 90 21.29 5.36 1.38
N THR A 91 21.33 6.67 1.52
CA THR A 91 22.38 7.54 0.97
C THR A 91 23.05 8.32 2.09
N LEU A 92 24.37 8.31 2.10
CA LEU A 92 25.22 9.11 2.99
C LEU A 92 26.01 10.12 2.18
N LYS A 93 25.95 11.40 2.55
CA LYS A 93 26.74 12.46 1.96
C LYS A 93 27.18 13.45 3.01
N LEU A 94 28.45 13.48 3.35
CA LEU A 94 29.02 14.51 4.20
C LEU A 94 29.37 15.75 3.38
N SER A 95 29.39 16.91 4.00
CA SER A 95 29.60 18.22 3.33
C SER A 95 30.91 18.29 2.54
N GLU A 96 31.95 17.63 3.02
CA GLU A 96 33.28 17.59 2.43
C GLU A 96 33.40 16.58 1.25
N TRP A 97 32.36 15.76 1.03
CA TRP A 97 32.41 14.73 0.00
C TRP A 97 31.92 15.23 -1.36
N GLY A 98 32.67 14.99 -2.42
CA GLY A 98 32.30 15.38 -3.78
C GLY A 98 31.06 14.66 -4.32
N SER A 99 30.78 13.44 -3.80
CA SER A 99 29.60 12.63 -4.13
C SER A 99 29.06 11.89 -2.91
N SER A 100 27.90 11.26 -3.05
CA SER A 100 27.31 10.44 -2.00
C SER A 100 27.81 8.99 -2.02
N LYS A 101 27.60 8.26 -0.93
CA LYS A 101 27.72 6.82 -0.80
C LYS A 101 26.32 6.23 -0.68
N GLN A 102 26.04 5.14 -1.37
CA GLN A 102 24.75 4.45 -1.29
C GLN A 102 24.89 3.05 -0.71
N SER A 103 23.84 2.58 -0.06
CA SER A 103 23.68 1.16 0.31
C SER A 103 23.38 0.32 -0.93
N GLU A 104 23.37 -1.00 -0.77
CA GLU A 104 22.64 -1.87 -1.70
C GLU A 104 21.18 -1.44 -1.76
N SER A 105 20.51 -1.80 -2.87
CA SER A 105 19.10 -1.50 -3.05
C SER A 105 18.23 -2.36 -2.12
N TYR A 106 17.10 -1.81 -1.68
CA TYR A 106 16.07 -2.54 -0.96
C TYR A 106 14.68 -2.22 -1.51
N SER A 107 13.71 -3.10 -1.24
CA SER A 107 12.30 -2.89 -1.56
C SER A 107 11.49 -2.60 -0.30
N ILE A 108 10.42 -1.83 -0.47
CA ILE A 108 9.35 -1.67 0.52
C ILE A 108 8.05 -2.13 -0.15
N HIS A 109 7.44 -3.17 0.35
CA HIS A 109 6.13 -3.65 -0.09
C HIS A 109 5.01 -2.95 0.68
N SER A 110 3.82 -2.84 0.08
CA SER A 110 2.65 -2.33 0.80
C SER A 110 2.28 -3.21 1.98
N GLY A 111 1.78 -2.60 3.04
CA GLY A 111 1.20 -3.29 4.18
C GLY A 111 -0.20 -3.85 3.88
N ALA A 112 -0.85 -4.42 4.91
CA ALA A 112 -2.22 -4.89 4.79
C ALA A 112 -3.19 -3.73 4.51
N PRO A 113 -4.21 -3.93 3.64
CA PRO A 113 -5.20 -2.89 3.36
C PRO A 113 -5.96 -2.46 4.62
N VAL A 114 -6.09 -1.14 4.81
CA VAL A 114 -6.86 -0.57 5.91
C VAL A 114 -8.14 0.08 5.41
N GLN A 115 -9.20 0.03 6.23
CA GLN A 115 -10.52 0.56 5.90
C GLN A 115 -10.48 2.05 5.54
N ALA A 116 -9.74 2.86 6.29
CA ALA A 116 -9.69 4.31 6.13
C ALA A 116 -9.16 4.78 4.77
N ASN A 117 -8.28 3.99 4.15
CA ASN A 117 -7.61 4.33 2.88
C ASN A 117 -8.13 3.52 1.70
N SER A 118 -9.11 2.63 1.94
CA SER A 118 -9.71 1.78 0.91
C SER A 118 -11.10 2.28 0.53
N ALA A 119 -11.55 1.95 -0.68
CA ALA A 119 -12.82 2.40 -1.21
C ALA A 119 -13.52 1.31 -2.05
N ILE A 120 -14.83 1.46 -2.23
CA ILE A 120 -15.63 0.65 -3.14
C ILE A 120 -16.54 1.58 -3.96
N ARG A 121 -16.68 1.31 -5.24
CA ARG A 121 -17.55 2.06 -6.15
C ARG A 121 -18.17 1.16 -7.21
N THR A 122 -19.27 1.61 -7.79
CA THR A 122 -19.87 1.08 -9.00
C THR A 122 -19.54 1.97 -10.19
N ASP A 123 -19.57 1.43 -11.40
CA ASP A 123 -19.24 2.16 -12.65
C ASP A 123 -20.33 3.17 -13.04
N LYS A 124 -21.57 2.96 -12.60
CA LYS A 124 -22.72 3.86 -12.86
C LYS A 124 -23.54 4.07 -11.59
N SER A 125 -24.39 5.10 -11.59
CA SER A 125 -25.39 5.37 -10.54
C SER A 125 -26.80 4.86 -10.90
N ALA A 126 -27.02 4.38 -12.14
CA ALA A 126 -28.28 3.81 -12.59
C ALA A 126 -28.06 2.69 -13.60
N TYR A 127 -28.83 1.64 -13.48
CA TYR A 127 -28.81 0.46 -14.33
C TYR A 127 -30.23 0.06 -14.75
N ILE A 128 -30.33 -0.73 -15.81
CA ILE A 128 -31.56 -1.44 -16.19
C ILE A 128 -31.34 -2.92 -15.85
N ALA A 129 -32.36 -3.60 -15.35
CA ALA A 129 -32.28 -5.04 -15.06
C ALA A 129 -31.83 -5.81 -16.32
N GLY A 130 -30.78 -6.65 -16.17
CA GLY A 130 -30.06 -7.34 -17.22
C GLY A 130 -28.76 -6.67 -17.67
N GLU A 131 -28.48 -5.42 -17.26
CA GLU A 131 -27.20 -4.76 -17.58
C GLU A 131 -26.04 -5.24 -16.70
N PRO A 132 -24.80 -5.22 -17.23
CA PRO A 132 -23.61 -5.44 -16.42
C PRO A 132 -23.40 -4.29 -15.45
N LEU A 133 -23.03 -4.63 -14.21
CA LEU A 133 -22.67 -3.73 -13.12
C LEU A 133 -21.25 -4.06 -12.70
N THR A 134 -20.33 -3.13 -12.92
CA THR A 134 -18.93 -3.30 -12.51
C THR A 134 -18.72 -2.69 -11.15
N VAL A 135 -18.25 -3.51 -10.21
CA VAL A 135 -17.77 -3.04 -8.91
C VAL A 135 -16.25 -2.92 -8.94
N THR A 136 -15.75 -1.79 -8.50
CA THR A 136 -14.31 -1.56 -8.29
C THR A 136 -14.05 -1.40 -6.81
N ILE A 137 -13.09 -2.14 -6.26
CA ILE A 137 -12.49 -1.88 -4.95
C ILE A 137 -11.11 -1.28 -5.14
N THR A 138 -10.76 -0.33 -4.29
CA THR A 138 -9.41 0.23 -4.18
C THR A 138 -8.88 -0.16 -2.81
N LEU A 139 -7.78 -0.90 -2.77
CA LEU A 139 -7.18 -1.39 -1.54
C LEU A 139 -5.85 -0.68 -1.28
N ARG A 140 -5.71 -0.05 -0.12
CA ARG A 140 -4.51 0.69 0.30
C ARG A 140 -4.18 0.41 1.76
N ASP A 141 -2.87 0.40 2.05
CA ASP A 141 -2.36 0.28 3.41
C ASP A 141 -2.51 1.58 4.22
N GLU A 142 -2.00 1.57 5.45
CA GLU A 142 -2.03 2.72 6.38
C GLU A 142 -1.32 3.96 5.83
N PHE A 143 -0.30 3.77 5.01
CA PHE A 143 0.49 4.85 4.40
C PHE A 143 -0.05 5.29 3.03
N GLY A 144 -1.12 4.68 2.56
CA GLY A 144 -1.73 4.97 1.27
C GLY A 144 -1.10 4.23 0.09
N ASN A 145 -0.18 3.30 0.34
CA ASN A 145 0.39 2.48 -0.72
C ASN A 145 -0.66 1.54 -1.31
N PRO A 146 -0.71 1.39 -2.63
CA PRO A 146 -1.62 0.44 -3.26
C PRO A 146 -1.24 -1.00 -2.92
N ALA A 147 -2.22 -1.82 -2.57
CA ALA A 147 -2.04 -3.26 -2.45
C ALA A 147 -2.01 -3.86 -3.87
N LEU A 148 -0.83 -4.26 -4.35
CA LEU A 148 -0.61 -4.76 -5.70
C LEU A 148 -0.45 -6.28 -5.73
N GLY A 149 -0.70 -6.89 -6.90
CA GLY A 149 -0.42 -8.31 -7.17
C GLY A 149 -1.30 -9.28 -6.38
N LEU A 150 -2.46 -8.84 -5.87
CA LEU A 150 -3.37 -9.72 -5.18
C LEU A 150 -4.17 -10.55 -6.20
N THR A 151 -4.04 -11.87 -6.16
CA THR A 151 -4.89 -12.75 -6.96
C THR A 151 -6.33 -12.76 -6.42
N SER A 152 -7.28 -13.25 -7.22
CA SER A 152 -8.68 -13.36 -6.80
C SER A 152 -8.82 -14.17 -5.51
N GLU A 153 -8.10 -15.27 -5.40
CA GLU A 153 -8.12 -16.16 -4.23
C GLU A 153 -7.58 -15.46 -2.97
N VAL A 154 -6.55 -14.62 -3.13
CA VAL A 154 -5.98 -13.83 -2.03
C VAL A 154 -6.98 -12.77 -1.57
N ILE A 155 -7.62 -12.04 -2.50
CA ILE A 155 -8.65 -11.05 -2.16
C ILE A 155 -9.81 -11.73 -1.43
N GLU A 156 -10.33 -12.84 -1.97
CA GLU A 156 -11.41 -13.62 -1.34
C GLU A 156 -11.04 -14.11 0.05
N SER A 157 -9.77 -14.47 0.27
CA SER A 157 -9.28 -14.87 1.60
C SER A 157 -9.33 -13.76 2.63
N TYR A 158 -9.25 -12.49 2.22
CA TYR A 158 -9.33 -11.31 3.09
C TYR A 158 -10.78 -10.86 3.36
N ILE A 159 -11.72 -11.20 2.49
CA ILE A 159 -13.12 -10.77 2.61
C ILE A 159 -13.79 -11.47 3.80
N ASP A 160 -14.43 -10.68 4.65
CA ASP A 160 -15.39 -11.12 5.67
C ASP A 160 -16.82 -11.13 5.09
N SER A 161 -17.18 -10.03 4.42
CA SER A 161 -18.44 -9.91 3.68
C SER A 161 -18.31 -9.03 2.44
N PHE A 162 -19.00 -9.41 1.36
CA PHE A 162 -19.13 -8.64 0.13
C PHE A 162 -20.55 -8.80 -0.42
N ALA A 163 -21.20 -7.70 -0.72
CA ALA A 163 -22.56 -7.69 -1.25
C ALA A 163 -22.72 -6.59 -2.29
N VAL A 164 -23.53 -6.88 -3.32
CA VAL A 164 -23.93 -5.91 -4.35
C VAL A 164 -25.45 -5.91 -4.42
N GLY A 165 -26.08 -4.86 -3.90
CA GLY A 165 -27.54 -4.78 -3.79
C GLY A 165 -28.24 -4.94 -5.12
N GLY A 166 -29.28 -5.77 -5.18
CA GLY A 166 -30.10 -5.98 -6.36
C GLY A 166 -29.41 -6.67 -7.53
N ALA A 167 -28.16 -7.15 -7.39
CA ALA A 167 -27.41 -7.77 -8.48
C ALA A 167 -27.00 -9.21 -8.15
N THR A 168 -26.67 -9.97 -9.18
CA THR A 168 -26.17 -11.35 -9.07
C THR A 168 -24.79 -11.45 -9.71
N PRO A 169 -23.86 -12.25 -9.15
CA PRO A 169 -22.51 -12.38 -9.68
C PRO A 169 -22.49 -13.11 -11.02
N ASP A 170 -21.78 -12.57 -12.00
CA ASP A 170 -21.48 -13.26 -13.26
C ASP A 170 -20.28 -14.20 -13.09
N SER A 171 -19.28 -13.72 -12.37
CA SER A 171 -18.13 -14.52 -11.95
C SER A 171 -17.67 -14.00 -10.60
N MET A 172 -17.11 -14.89 -9.77
CA MET A 172 -16.49 -14.49 -8.49
C MET A 172 -15.00 -14.19 -8.67
N ARG A 173 -14.59 -13.68 -9.83
CA ARG A 173 -13.19 -13.44 -10.12
C ARG A 173 -12.86 -11.96 -10.18
N TRP A 174 -12.01 -11.52 -9.25
CA TRP A 174 -11.41 -10.19 -9.24
C TRP A 174 -10.32 -10.06 -10.31
N VAL A 175 -10.30 -8.93 -10.99
CA VAL A 175 -9.29 -8.58 -12.00
C VAL A 175 -8.58 -7.30 -11.57
N GLU A 176 -7.25 -7.39 -11.41
CA GLU A 176 -6.43 -6.23 -11.08
C GLU A 176 -6.39 -5.24 -12.25
N GLN A 177 -6.58 -3.95 -11.93
CA GLN A 177 -6.56 -2.82 -12.88
C GLN A 177 -5.34 -1.93 -12.70
N ASN A 178 -4.36 -2.32 -11.87
CA ASN A 178 -3.25 -1.53 -11.37
C ASN A 178 -3.60 -0.56 -10.22
N ASN A 179 -2.56 0.02 -9.62
CA ASN A 179 -2.69 1.01 -8.55
C ASN A 179 -3.59 0.58 -7.37
N GLY A 180 -3.64 -0.74 -7.08
CA GLY A 180 -4.46 -1.31 -6.00
C GLY A 180 -5.96 -1.34 -6.28
N GLU A 181 -6.36 -1.16 -7.53
CA GLU A 181 -7.75 -1.30 -7.97
C GLU A 181 -8.02 -2.71 -8.50
N TYR A 182 -9.15 -3.27 -8.09
CA TYR A 182 -9.63 -4.59 -8.51
C TYR A 182 -11.09 -4.49 -8.90
N THR A 183 -11.45 -5.11 -10.03
CA THR A 183 -12.82 -5.08 -10.57
C THR A 183 -13.43 -6.46 -10.59
N ILE A 184 -14.75 -6.50 -10.42
CA ILE A 184 -15.60 -7.68 -10.58
C ILE A 184 -16.90 -7.27 -11.27
N VAL A 185 -17.45 -8.14 -12.13
CA VAL A 185 -18.68 -7.86 -12.87
C VAL A 185 -19.83 -8.67 -12.31
N TRP A 186 -20.96 -8.01 -12.14
CA TRP A 186 -22.24 -8.55 -11.70
C TRP A 186 -23.32 -8.17 -12.71
N THR A 187 -24.45 -8.87 -12.73
CA THR A 187 -25.63 -8.49 -13.51
C THR A 187 -26.66 -7.82 -12.60
N ALA A 188 -27.11 -6.63 -12.95
CA ALA A 188 -28.24 -5.95 -12.32
C ALA A 188 -29.49 -6.81 -12.51
N TRP A 189 -30.21 -7.16 -11.43
CA TRP A 189 -31.27 -8.17 -11.51
C TRP A 189 -32.59 -7.70 -10.91
N VAL A 190 -32.58 -7.21 -9.67
CA VAL A 190 -33.79 -6.77 -8.94
C VAL A 190 -33.88 -5.26 -9.00
N ALA A 191 -34.97 -4.76 -9.59
CA ALA A 191 -35.26 -3.34 -9.64
C ALA A 191 -35.55 -2.78 -8.22
N ASP A 192 -34.75 -1.81 -7.81
CA ASP A 192 -34.88 -1.12 -6.55
C ASP A 192 -34.07 0.20 -6.60
N GLU A 193 -34.33 1.10 -5.65
CA GLU A 193 -33.63 2.38 -5.48
C GLU A 193 -32.79 2.35 -4.18
N ASN A 194 -31.81 3.25 -4.11
CA ASN A 194 -30.95 3.40 -2.92
C ASN A 194 -30.12 2.13 -2.58
N LEU A 195 -29.75 1.37 -3.62
CA LEU A 195 -28.88 0.23 -3.49
C LEU A 195 -27.43 0.64 -3.27
N VAL A 196 -26.63 -0.23 -2.64
CA VAL A 196 -25.19 -0.05 -2.42
C VAL A 196 -24.44 -1.36 -2.71
N ALA A 197 -23.19 -1.24 -3.11
CA ALA A 197 -22.22 -2.30 -2.96
C ALA A 197 -21.48 -2.11 -1.63
N SER A 198 -21.23 -3.17 -0.89
CA SER A 198 -20.52 -3.13 0.39
C SER A 198 -19.41 -4.18 0.45
N LEU A 199 -18.32 -3.84 1.15
CA LEU A 199 -17.17 -4.69 1.38
C LEU A 199 -16.69 -4.55 2.81
N LYS A 200 -16.41 -5.66 3.47
CA LYS A 200 -15.70 -5.74 4.73
C LYS A 200 -14.58 -6.77 4.63
N LEU A 201 -13.36 -6.38 4.96
CA LEU A 201 -12.27 -7.33 5.15
C LEU A 201 -12.23 -7.81 6.60
N LYS A 202 -11.66 -8.98 6.83
CA LYS A 202 -11.59 -9.64 8.16
C LYS A 202 -10.91 -8.77 9.23
N THR A 203 -9.98 -7.91 8.81
CA THR A 203 -9.24 -7.00 9.70
C THR A 203 -9.96 -5.68 9.95
N TRP A 204 -11.06 -5.39 9.23
CA TRP A 204 -11.78 -4.12 9.35
C TRP A 204 -12.88 -4.20 10.42
N ALA A 205 -13.05 -3.12 11.17
CA ALA A 205 -14.09 -3.05 12.20
C ALA A 205 -15.50 -3.03 11.59
N THR A 206 -15.69 -2.27 10.49
CA THR A 206 -16.97 -2.11 9.78
C THR A 206 -16.78 -2.28 8.27
N GLU A 207 -17.89 -2.35 7.54
CA GLU A 207 -17.88 -2.34 6.08
C GLU A 207 -17.68 -0.94 5.51
N ILE A 208 -17.16 -0.87 4.28
CA ILE A 208 -17.24 0.31 3.41
C ILE A 208 -18.37 0.12 2.41
N LYS A 209 -18.96 1.24 1.96
CA LYS A 209 -20.08 1.25 1.02
C LYS A 209 -19.79 2.16 -0.17
N SER A 210 -20.31 1.77 -1.34
CA SER A 210 -20.35 2.62 -2.51
C SER A 210 -21.30 3.80 -2.31
N SER A 211 -21.29 4.76 -3.22
CA SER A 211 -22.41 5.67 -3.41
C SER A 211 -23.68 4.88 -3.76
N LEU A 212 -24.84 5.49 -3.54
CA LEU A 212 -26.14 4.92 -3.90
C LEU A 212 -26.24 4.76 -5.41
N TYR A 213 -26.90 3.68 -5.83
CA TYR A 213 -27.31 3.45 -7.22
C TYR A 213 -28.72 2.88 -7.26
N GLY A 214 -29.35 2.92 -8.43
CA GLY A 214 -30.67 2.32 -8.68
C GLY A 214 -30.66 1.34 -9.83
N ILE A 215 -31.55 0.36 -9.80
CA ILE A 215 -31.82 -0.57 -10.89
C ILE A 215 -33.28 -0.38 -11.30
N GLN A 216 -33.50 0.00 -12.55
CA GLN A 216 -34.82 0.16 -13.15
C GLN A 216 -35.30 -1.18 -13.76
N PRO A 217 -36.62 -1.43 -13.83
CA PRO A 217 -37.13 -2.59 -14.53
C PRO A 217 -36.69 -2.61 -16.00
N GLY A 218 -36.37 -3.78 -16.50
CA GLY A 218 -36.17 -4.02 -17.93
C GLY A 218 -37.49 -3.97 -18.71
N ALA A 219 -37.41 -4.21 -20.02
CA ALA A 219 -38.59 -4.28 -20.87
C ALA A 219 -39.56 -5.37 -20.39
N ALA A 220 -40.88 -5.06 -20.41
CA ALA A 220 -41.91 -6.02 -20.04
C ALA A 220 -41.84 -7.32 -20.92
N ALA A 221 -41.68 -8.45 -20.25
CA ALA A 221 -41.65 -9.75 -20.93
C ALA A 221 -43.02 -10.39 -20.95
N LYS A 222 -43.46 -10.84 -22.15
CA LYS A 222 -44.76 -11.50 -22.32
C LYS A 222 -44.93 -12.72 -21.41
N THR A 223 -43.88 -13.48 -21.18
CA THR A 223 -43.89 -14.69 -20.34
C THR A 223 -44.03 -14.39 -18.85
N GLN A 224 -43.76 -13.15 -18.40
CA GLN A 224 -43.85 -12.69 -17.02
C GLN A 224 -45.04 -11.73 -16.79
N SER A 225 -45.80 -11.45 -17.87
CA SER A 225 -46.94 -10.52 -17.81
C SER A 225 -48.23 -11.31 -17.82
N THR A 226 -49.19 -10.91 -16.97
CA THR A 226 -50.52 -11.53 -16.89
C THR A 226 -51.58 -10.47 -17.10
N ILE A 227 -52.69 -10.89 -17.70
CA ILE A 227 -53.93 -10.10 -17.79
C ILE A 227 -55.04 -10.88 -17.09
N VAL A 228 -55.73 -10.22 -16.15
CA VAL A 228 -56.86 -10.83 -15.44
C VAL A 228 -58.07 -9.91 -15.58
N ALA A 229 -59.21 -10.49 -15.92
CA ALA A 229 -60.49 -9.81 -15.89
C ALA A 229 -61.01 -9.75 -14.43
N ASP A 230 -61.63 -8.65 -14.05
CA ASP A 230 -62.19 -8.47 -12.70
C ASP A 230 -63.48 -9.28 -12.48
N LYS A 231 -64.14 -9.71 -13.58
CA LYS A 231 -65.34 -10.54 -13.55
C LYS A 231 -65.27 -11.64 -14.61
N THR A 232 -65.90 -12.79 -14.33
CA THR A 232 -66.01 -13.93 -15.22
C THR A 232 -67.19 -13.76 -16.21
N ILE A 233 -68.17 -12.91 -15.92
CA ILE A 233 -69.34 -12.64 -16.74
C ILE A 233 -69.63 -11.13 -16.76
N TYR A 234 -69.73 -10.56 -17.93
CA TYR A 234 -70.18 -9.19 -18.18
C TYR A 234 -71.57 -9.24 -18.85
N ILE A 235 -72.60 -8.60 -18.26
CA ILE A 235 -73.99 -8.51 -18.75
C ILE A 235 -74.16 -7.12 -19.35
#